data_66c2edc3565d8715cddea4db75ba6262
#
_entry.id   66c2edc3565d8715cddea4db75ba6262
#
_cell.length_a   1.000
_cell.length_b   1.000
_cell.length_c   1.000
_cell.angle_alpha   90.00
_cell.angle_beta   90.00
_cell.angle_gamma   90.00
#
_symmetry.space_group_name_H-M   'P 1'
#
loop_
_entity.id
_entity.type
_entity.pdbx_description
1 polymer ?
#
loop_
_entity_poly.entity_id
_entity_poly.type
_entity_poly.pdbx_seq_one_letter_code
_entity_poly.pdbx_strand_id
1 'polypeptide(L)'
;MPEAPDLEVIKDYLNVYLKDTPVTSCKVLRPTVVRSLATAEVLDDLPGRTLLDAQRRGKFLTLRFSGGRSLVINPMLTGALQHCQSSVRVQKKTCLILNVGGDMDLRYLDDRQMGKIYYIDNGENCGEAQDDLIPQYTSLGPDVLSGITFGEFQSRLKKFNGEIKGVLTRGAFISGIGNAYSDEILFAAGISPFKKCRALKPDELRTLHTQCNQVLVEATEILKTRIGMDIHKKVRDFLQVHNKGGEPCPKCGGNITQLHANQRITSYCRNCQPGLLIRN
;
A
#
# COMPACT_ATOMS: atom_id res chain seq x y z
N MET A 1 6.14 -2.25 4.61
CA MET A 1 5.45 -1.28 3.75
C MET A 1 3.97 -1.59 3.80
N PRO A 2 3.10 -0.62 4.00
CA PRO A 2 1.68 -0.83 3.74
C PRO A 2 1.43 -1.18 2.27
N GLU A 3 0.52 -2.13 2.02
CA GLU A 3 0.12 -2.59 0.69
C GLU A 3 -1.38 -2.33 0.49
N ALA A 4 -1.97 -2.70 -0.64
CA ALA A 4 -3.35 -2.36 -0.93
C ALA A 4 -4.36 -2.71 0.18
N PRO A 5 -4.34 -3.91 0.79
CA PRO A 5 -5.29 -4.23 1.86
C PRO A 5 -5.16 -3.32 3.09
N ASP A 6 -3.93 -2.98 3.48
CA ASP A 6 -3.70 -2.09 4.63
C ASP A 6 -4.29 -0.69 4.37
N LEU A 7 -3.97 -0.14 3.19
CA LEU A 7 -4.39 1.22 2.84
C LEU A 7 -5.88 1.30 2.53
N GLU A 8 -6.49 0.22 2.06
CA GLU A 8 -7.94 0.15 1.84
C GLU A 8 -8.69 0.28 3.18
N VAL A 9 -8.25 -0.47 4.19
CA VAL A 9 -8.83 -0.40 5.53
C VAL A 9 -8.61 0.98 6.17
N ILE A 10 -7.41 1.56 6.00
CA ILE A 10 -7.13 2.92 6.47
C ILE A 10 -8.04 3.94 5.77
N LYS A 11 -8.19 3.84 4.45
CA LYS A 11 -9.10 4.71 3.68
C LYS A 11 -10.54 4.62 4.19
N ASP A 12 -11.05 3.40 4.35
CA ASP A 12 -12.41 3.18 4.84
C ASP A 12 -12.60 3.76 6.24
N TYR A 13 -11.64 3.54 7.13
CA TYR A 13 -11.63 4.11 8.48
C TYR A 13 -11.69 5.65 8.46
N LEU A 14 -10.83 6.28 7.67
CA LEU A 14 -10.79 7.75 7.59
C LEU A 14 -12.09 8.33 7.04
N ASN A 15 -12.72 7.66 6.08
CA ASN A 15 -14.01 8.08 5.53
C ASN A 15 -15.17 7.91 6.52
N VAL A 16 -15.07 6.95 7.43
CA VAL A 16 -16.10 6.77 8.49
C VAL A 16 -15.95 7.79 9.62
N TYR A 17 -14.70 8.04 10.06
CA TYR A 17 -14.46 8.76 11.30
C TYR A 17 -14.00 10.21 11.11
N LEU A 18 -13.44 10.57 9.95
CA LEU A 18 -12.86 11.90 9.74
C LEU A 18 -13.45 12.67 8.55
N LYS A 19 -14.35 12.05 7.80
CA LYS A 19 -15.06 12.78 6.74
C LYS A 19 -15.84 13.96 7.35
N ASP A 20 -15.83 15.09 6.64
CA ASP A 20 -16.48 16.35 7.02
C ASP A 20 -15.94 16.98 8.31
N THR A 21 -14.74 16.55 8.75
CA THR A 21 -14.09 17.11 9.95
C THR A 21 -13.15 18.25 9.58
N PRO A 22 -13.20 19.40 10.28
CA PRO A 22 -12.29 20.52 10.04
C PRO A 22 -10.89 20.23 10.58
N VAL A 23 -9.87 20.67 9.84
CA VAL A 23 -8.49 20.74 10.32
C VAL A 23 -8.31 22.03 11.10
N THR A 24 -8.03 21.94 12.41
CA THR A 24 -7.86 23.11 13.26
C THR A 24 -6.40 23.57 13.32
N SER A 25 -5.45 22.67 13.18
CA SER A 25 -4.03 23.02 13.08
C SER A 25 -3.24 21.96 12.31
N CYS A 26 -2.11 22.40 11.76
CA CYS A 26 -1.15 21.54 11.07
C CYS A 26 0.26 21.79 11.64
N LYS A 27 1.01 20.72 11.92
CA LYS A 27 2.40 20.80 12.39
C LYS A 27 3.28 19.83 11.63
N VAL A 28 4.30 20.33 10.94
CA VAL A 28 5.33 19.52 10.27
C VAL A 28 6.54 19.40 11.20
N LEU A 29 6.76 18.22 11.75
CA LEU A 29 7.88 17.94 12.66
C LEU A 29 9.12 17.42 11.90
N ARG A 30 8.94 16.89 10.71
CA ARG A 30 10.01 16.38 9.83
C ARG A 30 9.77 16.82 8.39
N PRO A 31 10.32 17.97 7.97
CA PRO A 31 10.10 18.53 6.62
C PRO A 31 10.58 17.61 5.49
N THR A 32 11.53 16.72 5.77
CA THR A 32 12.08 15.77 4.78
C THR A 32 11.04 14.84 4.15
N VAL A 33 9.90 14.62 4.80
CA VAL A 33 8.82 13.78 4.27
C VAL A 33 7.75 14.56 3.49
N VAL A 34 7.70 15.89 3.67
CA VAL A 34 6.70 16.76 3.03
C VAL A 34 7.26 17.38 1.75
N ARG A 35 6.46 17.43 0.71
CA ARG A 35 6.74 18.09 -0.57
C ARG A 35 5.56 18.97 -0.92
N SER A 36 5.69 20.28 -0.74
CA SER A 36 4.67 21.22 -1.22
C SER A 36 4.86 21.39 -2.73
N LEU A 37 3.83 21.05 -3.48
CA LEU A 37 3.70 21.30 -4.92
C LEU A 37 2.70 22.45 -5.17
N ALA A 38 1.90 22.80 -4.15
CA ALA A 38 1.06 23.98 -4.15
C ALA A 38 1.89 25.25 -3.94
N THR A 39 1.33 26.39 -4.33
CA THR A 39 1.96 27.73 -4.11
C THR A 39 1.97 28.12 -2.63
N ALA A 40 1.00 27.63 -1.85
CA ALA A 40 0.91 27.87 -0.41
C ALA A 40 1.59 26.74 0.37
N GLU A 41 2.15 27.10 1.54
CA GLU A 41 2.72 26.10 2.45
C GLU A 41 1.61 25.35 3.18
N VAL A 42 1.81 24.03 3.34
CA VAL A 42 0.84 23.13 3.98
C VAL A 42 0.46 23.57 5.39
N LEU A 43 1.39 24.15 6.13
CA LEU A 43 1.21 24.60 7.51
C LEU A 43 0.17 25.71 7.64
N ASP A 44 0.17 26.63 6.68
CA ASP A 44 -0.64 27.85 6.72
C ASP A 44 -1.97 27.65 5.98
N ASP A 45 -2.01 26.76 5.00
CA ASP A 45 -3.15 26.59 4.09
C ASP A 45 -4.13 25.47 4.50
N LEU A 46 -3.69 24.44 5.24
CA LEU A 46 -4.59 23.38 5.69
C LEU A 46 -5.50 23.76 6.88
N PRO A 47 -5.06 24.58 7.87
CA PRO A 47 -5.95 24.98 8.94
C PRO A 47 -7.18 25.73 8.41
N GLY A 48 -8.35 25.38 8.93
CA GLY A 48 -9.66 25.89 8.48
C GLY A 48 -10.30 25.11 7.34
N ARG A 49 -9.58 24.20 6.70
CA ARG A 49 -10.15 23.33 5.65
C ARG A 49 -10.81 22.08 6.25
N THR A 50 -11.77 21.55 5.52
CA THR A 50 -12.52 20.34 5.91
C THR A 50 -12.00 19.14 5.11
N LEU A 51 -11.75 18.01 5.77
CA LEU A 51 -11.45 16.75 5.11
C LEU A 51 -12.72 16.21 4.43
N LEU A 52 -12.73 16.16 3.12
CA LEU A 52 -13.89 15.74 2.31
C LEU A 52 -13.98 14.22 2.20
N ASP A 53 -12.87 13.58 1.88
CA ASP A 53 -12.74 12.13 1.80
C ASP A 53 -11.27 11.67 1.77
N ALA A 54 -11.10 10.36 1.90
CA ALA A 54 -9.87 9.64 1.66
C ALA A 54 -10.04 8.68 0.48
N GLN A 55 -9.07 8.64 -0.41
CA GLN A 55 -9.04 7.77 -1.58
C GLN A 55 -7.73 6.96 -1.59
N ARG A 56 -7.75 5.80 -2.26
CA ARG A 56 -6.57 4.97 -2.46
C ARG A 56 -6.33 4.69 -3.94
N ARG A 57 -5.08 4.79 -4.36
CA ARG A 57 -4.62 4.32 -5.67
C ARG A 57 -3.30 3.56 -5.51
N GLY A 58 -3.32 2.26 -5.74
CA GLY A 58 -2.15 1.41 -5.51
C GLY A 58 -1.70 1.43 -4.04
N LYS A 59 -0.50 1.97 -3.81
CA LYS A 59 0.07 2.14 -2.47
C LYS A 59 0.13 3.61 -2.03
N PHE A 60 -0.67 4.45 -2.65
CA PHE A 60 -0.87 5.84 -2.26
C PHE A 60 -2.23 6.01 -1.58
N LEU A 61 -2.26 6.88 -0.60
CA LEU A 61 -3.47 7.35 0.07
C LEU A 61 -3.59 8.85 -0.17
N THR A 62 -4.75 9.29 -0.65
CA THR A 62 -5.03 10.71 -0.91
C THR A 62 -6.08 11.19 0.08
N LEU A 63 -5.78 12.22 0.85
CA LEU A 63 -6.72 12.94 1.69
C LEU A 63 -7.11 14.22 0.96
N ARG A 64 -8.39 14.36 0.62
CA ARG A 64 -8.91 15.52 -0.09
C ARG A 64 -9.57 16.50 0.87
N PHE A 65 -9.23 17.75 0.73
CA PHE A 65 -9.76 18.84 1.57
C PHE A 65 -10.54 19.85 0.75
N SER A 66 -11.37 20.63 1.43
CA SER A 66 -12.11 21.74 0.81
C SER A 66 -11.17 22.74 0.14
N GLY A 67 -11.66 23.43 -0.89
CA GLY A 67 -10.87 24.38 -1.69
C GLY A 67 -9.81 23.71 -2.58
N GLY A 68 -10.05 22.46 -3.02
CA GLY A 68 -9.22 21.74 -3.98
C GLY A 68 -7.86 21.27 -3.45
N ARG A 69 -7.64 21.24 -2.15
CA ARG A 69 -6.37 20.79 -1.56
C ARG A 69 -6.35 19.29 -1.33
N SER A 70 -5.17 18.70 -1.49
CA SER A 70 -4.98 17.27 -1.18
C SER A 70 -3.61 16.97 -0.59
N LEU A 71 -3.56 15.96 0.28
CA LEU A 71 -2.33 15.30 0.72
C LEU A 71 -2.27 13.91 0.09
N VAL A 72 -1.32 13.70 -0.83
CA VAL A 72 -1.06 12.39 -1.42
C VAL A 72 0.11 11.73 -0.68
N ILE A 73 -0.18 10.66 0.02
CA ILE A 73 0.75 10.00 0.95
C ILE A 73 1.23 8.69 0.33
N ASN A 74 2.53 8.57 0.12
CA ASN A 74 3.19 7.30 -0.13
C ASN A 74 3.94 6.87 1.15
N PRO A 75 3.43 5.91 1.92
CA PRO A 75 4.02 5.55 3.21
C PRO A 75 5.34 4.78 3.10
N MET A 76 5.71 4.33 1.91
CA MET A 76 6.93 3.55 1.69
C MET A 76 7.09 2.39 2.69
N LEU A 77 8.26 2.19 3.30
CA LEU A 77 8.56 1.01 4.14
C LEU A 77 8.00 1.13 5.56
N THR A 78 8.09 2.31 6.18
CA THR A 78 7.84 2.50 7.62
C THR A 78 6.74 3.49 7.94
N GLY A 79 6.21 4.19 6.92
CA GLY A 79 5.12 5.14 7.10
C GLY A 79 3.83 4.48 7.60
N ALA A 80 3.15 5.18 8.51
CA ALA A 80 1.87 4.76 9.08
C ALA A 80 1.05 5.99 9.48
N LEU A 81 -0.27 5.87 9.49
CA LEU A 81 -1.19 6.89 10.00
C LEU A 81 -1.72 6.45 11.38
N GLN A 82 -1.70 7.36 12.34
CA GLN A 82 -2.26 7.16 13.67
C GLN A 82 -3.36 8.21 13.91
N HIS A 83 -4.56 7.74 14.27
CA HIS A 83 -5.63 8.59 14.78
C HIS A 83 -5.71 8.41 16.29
N CYS A 84 -5.56 9.49 17.05
CA CYS A 84 -5.50 9.42 18.51
C CYS A 84 -5.88 10.76 19.14
N GLN A 85 -6.18 10.76 20.43
CA GLN A 85 -6.37 12.00 21.19
C GLN A 85 -5.11 12.86 21.14
N SER A 86 -5.27 14.18 21.05
CA SER A 86 -4.16 15.14 20.98
C SER A 86 -3.29 15.12 22.24
N SER A 87 -3.86 14.72 23.38
CA SER A 87 -3.17 14.52 24.67
C SER A 87 -2.18 13.35 24.67
N VAL A 88 -2.31 12.40 23.74
CA VAL A 88 -1.38 11.27 23.63
C VAL A 88 0.02 11.78 23.27
N ARG A 89 1.02 11.28 23.99
CA ARG A 89 2.42 11.69 23.80
C ARG A 89 2.85 11.54 22.33
N VAL A 90 3.43 12.61 21.77
CA VAL A 90 4.00 12.62 20.44
C VAL A 90 5.24 11.74 20.40
N GLN A 91 5.28 10.78 19.48
CA GLN A 91 6.42 9.85 19.31
C GLN A 91 7.54 10.53 18.51
N LYS A 92 8.80 10.10 18.74
CA LYS A 92 9.98 10.61 17.99
C LYS A 92 9.86 10.44 16.47
N LYS A 93 9.15 9.38 16.02
CA LYS A 93 8.92 9.08 14.61
C LYS A 93 7.75 9.84 13.99
N THR A 94 7.07 10.71 14.73
CA THR A 94 5.99 11.55 14.20
C THR A 94 6.57 12.61 13.27
N CYS A 95 6.06 12.68 12.05
CA CYS A 95 6.54 13.59 11.01
C CYS A 95 5.59 14.74 10.73
N LEU A 96 4.28 14.45 10.72
CA LEU A 96 3.20 15.41 10.48
C LEU A 96 2.09 15.16 11.51
N ILE A 97 1.48 16.24 11.99
CA ILE A 97 0.28 16.21 12.83
C ILE A 97 -0.76 17.13 12.21
N LEU A 98 -1.93 16.59 11.94
CA LEU A 98 -3.14 17.34 11.64
C LEU A 98 -4.07 17.21 12.84
N ASN A 99 -4.39 18.32 13.51
CA ASN A 99 -5.45 18.31 14.49
C ASN A 99 -6.80 18.36 13.76
N VAL A 100 -7.67 17.40 14.04
CA VAL A 100 -8.93 17.19 13.35
C VAL A 100 -10.06 17.16 14.39
N GLY A 101 -11.04 18.06 14.23
CA GLY A 101 -12.19 18.14 15.14
C GLY A 101 -11.87 18.58 16.59
N GLY A 102 -10.69 19.19 16.83
CA GLY A 102 -10.34 19.81 18.13
C GLY A 102 -9.51 18.90 19.03
N ASP A 103 -10.06 17.77 19.51
CA ASP A 103 -9.40 16.92 20.50
C ASP A 103 -8.62 15.74 19.90
N MET A 104 -8.69 15.54 18.61
CA MET A 104 -8.10 14.40 17.92
C MET A 104 -7.01 14.84 16.95
N ASP A 105 -5.98 14.02 16.83
CA ASP A 105 -4.91 14.19 15.86
C ASP A 105 -4.92 13.04 14.85
N LEU A 106 -4.74 13.38 13.58
CA LEU A 106 -4.27 12.45 12.57
C LEU A 106 -2.76 12.66 12.39
N ARG A 107 -1.97 11.69 12.81
CA ARG A 107 -0.50 11.76 12.80
C ARG A 107 0.10 10.87 11.74
N TYR A 108 1.05 11.38 10.98
CA TYR A 108 1.89 10.55 10.11
C TYR A 108 3.18 10.19 10.85
N LEU A 109 3.41 8.89 10.98
CA LEU A 109 4.57 8.30 11.66
C LEU A 109 5.50 7.67 10.63
N ASP A 110 6.80 7.96 10.68
CA ASP A 110 7.78 7.30 9.82
C ASP A 110 9.18 7.33 10.45
N ASP A 111 9.60 6.20 10.99
CA ASP A 111 10.88 6.08 11.68
C ASP A 111 12.08 6.32 10.75
N ARG A 112 11.99 5.86 9.51
CA ARG A 112 13.05 6.00 8.52
C ARG A 112 12.95 7.24 7.65
N GLN A 113 11.87 8.02 7.77
CA GLN A 113 11.58 9.21 6.98
C GLN A 113 11.68 8.97 5.46
N MET A 114 11.34 7.76 5.01
CA MET A 114 11.37 7.38 3.60
C MET A 114 10.08 7.73 2.88
N GLY A 115 8.97 7.78 3.59
CA GLY A 115 7.67 8.14 3.04
C GLY A 115 7.65 9.55 2.48
N LYS A 116 6.69 9.79 1.60
CA LYS A 116 6.49 11.11 0.98
C LYS A 116 5.03 11.52 1.12
N ILE A 117 4.85 12.76 1.51
CA ILE A 117 3.56 13.44 1.59
C ILE A 117 3.62 14.61 0.61
N TYR A 118 2.87 14.52 -0.46
CA TYR A 118 2.77 15.58 -1.45
C TYR A 118 1.55 16.44 -1.12
N TYR A 119 1.78 17.72 -0.90
CA TYR A 119 0.71 18.71 -0.77
C TYR A 119 0.47 19.33 -2.12
N ILE A 120 -0.73 19.18 -2.64
CA ILE A 120 -1.11 19.62 -3.98
C ILE A 120 -2.34 20.51 -3.95
N ASP A 121 -2.40 21.40 -4.93
CA ASP A 121 -3.53 22.28 -5.21
C ASP A 121 -4.15 21.87 -6.54
N ASN A 122 -5.30 21.21 -6.48
CA ASN A 122 -6.01 20.81 -7.69
C ASN A 122 -7.03 21.84 -8.17
N GLY A 123 -7.15 23.01 -7.47
CA GLY A 123 -8.20 23.98 -7.72
C GLY A 123 -9.61 23.42 -7.45
N GLU A 124 -10.63 24.26 -7.49
CA GLU A 124 -12.01 23.81 -7.28
C GLU A 124 -12.55 22.95 -8.45
N ASN A 125 -11.93 23.05 -9.62
CA ASN A 125 -12.35 22.38 -10.87
C ASN A 125 -11.30 21.42 -11.44
N CYS A 126 -10.20 21.13 -10.73
CA CYS A 126 -9.08 20.40 -11.30
C CYS A 126 -8.99 18.98 -10.75
N GLY A 127 -9.30 18.00 -11.59
CA GLY A 127 -9.22 16.57 -11.24
C GLY A 127 -7.87 15.92 -11.48
N GLU A 128 -6.95 16.47 -12.28
CA GLU A 128 -5.82 15.66 -12.78
C GLU A 128 -4.47 16.41 -12.92
N ALA A 129 -4.43 17.72 -12.94
CA ALA A 129 -3.26 18.46 -13.44
C ALA A 129 -1.98 18.37 -12.59
N GLN A 130 -2.03 18.12 -11.27
CA GLN A 130 -0.83 18.04 -10.41
C GLN A 130 -0.42 16.60 -10.06
N ASP A 131 -1.23 15.62 -10.37
CA ASP A 131 -0.90 14.20 -10.17
C ASP A 131 0.36 13.80 -10.97
N ASP A 132 0.61 14.45 -12.12
CA ASP A 132 1.79 14.23 -12.96
C ASP A 132 3.10 14.63 -12.28
N LEU A 133 3.05 15.51 -11.30
CA LEU A 133 4.21 15.93 -10.51
C LEU A 133 4.60 14.90 -9.44
N ILE A 134 3.73 13.92 -9.15
CA ILE A 134 3.99 12.90 -8.14
C ILE A 134 4.72 11.72 -8.78
N PRO A 135 5.98 11.44 -8.40
CA PRO A 135 6.75 10.36 -9.00
C PRO A 135 6.03 9.02 -8.91
N GLN A 136 5.94 8.33 -10.04
CA GLN A 136 5.32 7.01 -10.21
C GLN A 136 3.79 6.98 -10.07
N TYR A 137 3.11 8.05 -9.71
CA TYR A 137 1.67 8.05 -9.45
C TYR A 137 0.86 7.85 -10.76
N THR A 138 1.18 8.61 -11.79
CA THR A 138 0.53 8.51 -13.11
C THR A 138 0.92 7.28 -13.90
N SER A 139 2.13 6.74 -13.67
CA SER A 139 2.60 5.51 -14.31
C SER A 139 2.07 4.22 -13.66
N LEU A 140 1.22 4.32 -12.64
CA LEU A 140 0.61 3.16 -12.02
C LEU A 140 -0.30 2.41 -13.01
N GLY A 141 -0.16 1.08 -13.00
CA GLY A 141 -1.11 0.19 -13.66
C GLY A 141 -2.46 0.15 -12.93
N PRO A 142 -3.42 -0.65 -13.46
CA PRO A 142 -4.70 -0.86 -12.81
C PRO A 142 -4.55 -1.23 -11.35
N ASP A 143 -5.47 -0.76 -10.53
CA ASP A 143 -5.48 -1.14 -9.13
C ASP A 143 -5.97 -2.57 -8.95
N VAL A 144 -5.27 -3.34 -8.14
CA VAL A 144 -5.55 -4.77 -7.97
C VAL A 144 -6.92 -5.06 -7.36
N LEU A 145 -7.44 -4.15 -6.51
CA LEU A 145 -8.76 -4.31 -5.88
C LEU A 145 -9.91 -3.77 -6.75
N SER A 146 -9.62 -2.97 -7.77
CA SER A 146 -10.66 -2.44 -8.69
C SER A 146 -11.12 -3.44 -9.75
N GLY A 147 -10.47 -4.60 -9.83
CA GLY A 147 -10.80 -5.65 -10.79
C GLY A 147 -10.22 -5.40 -12.18
N ILE A 148 -9.14 -6.06 -12.51
CA ILE A 148 -8.57 -6.13 -13.87
C ILE A 148 -9.14 -7.35 -14.59
N THR A 149 -9.53 -7.22 -15.85
CA THR A 149 -9.97 -8.37 -16.64
C THR A 149 -8.80 -9.29 -16.95
N PHE A 150 -9.07 -10.60 -17.14
CA PHE A 150 -8.01 -11.55 -17.51
C PHE A 150 -7.29 -11.16 -18.82
N GLY A 151 -8.03 -10.68 -19.82
CA GLY A 151 -7.45 -10.22 -21.08
C GLY A 151 -6.48 -9.06 -20.91
N GLU A 152 -6.85 -8.07 -20.09
CA GLU A 152 -5.98 -6.94 -19.77
C GLU A 152 -4.77 -7.39 -18.95
N PHE A 153 -4.96 -8.22 -17.92
CA PHE A 153 -3.86 -8.79 -17.12
C PHE A 153 -2.83 -9.49 -18.02
N GLN A 154 -3.29 -10.37 -18.92
CA GLN A 154 -2.44 -11.08 -19.86
C GLN A 154 -1.70 -10.14 -20.82
N SER A 155 -2.41 -9.19 -21.42
CA SER A 155 -1.85 -8.20 -22.33
C SER A 155 -0.76 -7.35 -21.68
N ARG A 156 -1.00 -6.92 -20.45
CA ARG A 156 -0.02 -6.16 -19.68
C ARG A 156 1.20 -7.00 -19.31
N LEU A 157 1.00 -8.24 -18.85
CA LEU A 157 2.10 -9.12 -18.45
C LEU A 157 3.10 -9.36 -19.58
N LYS A 158 2.65 -9.44 -20.84
CA LYS A 158 3.51 -9.58 -22.02
C LYS A 158 4.55 -8.47 -22.18
N LYS A 159 4.29 -7.28 -21.62
CA LYS A 159 5.20 -6.12 -21.66
C LYS A 159 6.32 -6.21 -20.62
N PHE A 160 6.26 -7.18 -19.70
CA PHE A 160 7.22 -7.31 -18.62
C PHE A 160 8.07 -8.56 -18.77
N ASN A 161 9.31 -8.47 -18.30
CA ASN A 161 10.28 -9.56 -18.27
C ASN A 161 10.78 -9.77 -16.85
N GLY A 162 11.26 -10.98 -16.57
CA GLY A 162 11.86 -11.33 -15.29
C GLY A 162 11.05 -12.34 -14.51
N GLU A 163 11.38 -12.48 -13.25
CA GLU A 163 10.70 -13.38 -12.32
C GLU A 163 9.35 -12.82 -11.93
N ILE A 164 8.35 -13.70 -11.82
CA ILE A 164 6.96 -13.29 -11.63
C ILE A 164 6.76 -12.51 -10.33
N LYS A 165 7.44 -12.86 -9.23
CA LYS A 165 7.37 -12.08 -8.00
C LYS A 165 7.82 -10.64 -8.23
N GLY A 166 8.93 -10.45 -8.92
CA GLY A 166 9.47 -9.13 -9.25
C GLY A 166 8.50 -8.32 -10.11
N VAL A 167 7.80 -8.96 -11.05
CA VAL A 167 6.81 -8.31 -11.91
C VAL A 167 5.57 -7.91 -11.11
N LEU A 168 5.03 -8.80 -10.26
CA LEU A 168 3.88 -8.51 -9.41
C LEU A 168 4.09 -7.29 -8.50
N THR A 169 5.32 -7.06 -8.03
CA THR A 169 5.63 -5.92 -7.16
C THR A 169 5.85 -4.59 -7.91
N ARG A 170 5.82 -4.60 -9.24
CA ARG A 170 5.94 -3.38 -10.07
C ARG A 170 4.59 -2.70 -10.19
N GLY A 171 4.44 -1.53 -9.57
CA GLY A 171 3.21 -0.75 -9.63
C GLY A 171 2.72 -0.43 -11.05
N ALA A 172 3.63 -0.35 -12.02
CA ALA A 172 3.30 -0.15 -13.44
C ALA A 172 2.61 -1.35 -14.10
N PHE A 173 2.81 -2.57 -13.60
CA PHE A 173 2.10 -3.77 -14.08
C PHE A 173 0.67 -3.79 -13.51
N ILE A 174 0.57 -3.92 -12.20
CA ILE A 174 -0.66 -3.87 -11.42
C ILE A 174 -0.32 -3.18 -10.09
N SER A 175 -1.11 -2.20 -9.68
CA SER A 175 -0.78 -1.41 -8.51
C SER A 175 -1.40 -1.98 -7.24
N GLY A 176 -0.71 -1.79 -6.10
CA GLY A 176 -1.18 -2.20 -4.78
C GLY A 176 -0.47 -3.43 -4.20
N ILE A 177 0.05 -4.35 -5.03
CA ILE A 177 0.78 -5.54 -4.56
C ILE A 177 2.20 -5.15 -4.12
N GLY A 178 2.61 -5.62 -2.96
CA GLY A 178 3.96 -5.45 -2.46
C GLY A 178 4.65 -6.78 -2.16
N ASN A 179 5.68 -6.73 -1.31
CA ASN A 179 6.51 -7.89 -1.04
C ASN A 179 5.78 -8.99 -0.28
N ALA A 180 4.93 -8.61 0.69
CA ALA A 180 4.22 -9.58 1.50
C ALA A 180 3.14 -10.31 0.69
N TYR A 181 2.25 -9.54 0.09
CA TYR A 181 1.16 -10.16 -0.66
C TYR A 181 1.59 -10.82 -1.97
N SER A 182 2.75 -10.45 -2.56
CA SER A 182 3.28 -11.24 -3.69
C SER A 182 3.69 -12.66 -3.30
N ASP A 183 4.20 -12.88 -2.07
CA ASP A 183 4.46 -14.23 -1.56
C ASP A 183 3.16 -15.02 -1.36
N GLU A 184 2.16 -14.41 -0.75
CA GLU A 184 0.85 -15.01 -0.49
C GLU A 184 0.11 -15.38 -1.78
N ILE A 185 0.06 -14.46 -2.75
CA ILE A 185 -0.56 -14.68 -4.07
C ILE A 185 0.10 -15.86 -4.79
N LEU A 186 1.43 -15.89 -4.83
CA LEU A 186 2.17 -16.95 -5.50
C LEU A 186 2.04 -18.29 -4.78
N PHE A 187 1.95 -18.28 -3.46
CA PHE A 187 1.67 -19.47 -2.67
C PHE A 187 0.26 -20.01 -2.92
N ALA A 188 -0.74 -19.13 -2.92
CA ALA A 188 -2.11 -19.50 -3.23
C ALA A 188 -2.24 -20.11 -4.63
N ALA A 189 -1.55 -19.50 -5.62
CA ALA A 189 -1.52 -19.95 -7.01
C ALA A 189 -0.65 -21.21 -7.27
N GLY A 190 0.17 -21.64 -6.30
CA GLY A 190 1.09 -22.77 -6.50
C GLY A 190 2.25 -22.47 -7.46
N ILE A 191 2.62 -21.21 -7.62
CA ILE A 191 3.63 -20.76 -8.61
C ILE A 191 4.92 -20.38 -7.88
N SER A 192 6.06 -20.91 -8.35
CA SER A 192 7.37 -20.51 -7.84
C SER A 192 7.63 -19.02 -8.05
N PRO A 193 8.08 -18.27 -7.01
CA PRO A 193 8.37 -16.85 -7.12
C PRO A 193 9.47 -16.52 -8.14
N PHE A 194 10.32 -17.47 -8.47
CA PHE A 194 11.44 -17.34 -9.42
C PHE A 194 11.07 -17.71 -10.86
N LYS A 195 9.87 -18.24 -11.08
CA LYS A 195 9.41 -18.57 -12.43
C LYS A 195 9.38 -17.33 -13.30
N LYS A 196 9.97 -17.42 -14.49
CA LYS A 196 9.94 -16.29 -15.45
C LYS A 196 8.51 -16.09 -15.94
N CYS A 197 8.05 -14.84 -15.99
CA CYS A 197 6.68 -14.52 -16.39
C CYS A 197 6.32 -15.06 -17.80
N ARG A 198 7.30 -15.15 -18.71
CA ARG A 198 7.13 -15.75 -20.04
C ARG A 198 7.00 -17.27 -20.04
N ALA A 199 7.38 -17.94 -18.94
CA ALA A 199 7.27 -19.38 -18.79
C ALA A 199 6.00 -19.84 -18.09
N LEU A 200 5.09 -18.92 -17.77
CA LEU A 200 3.79 -19.24 -17.21
C LEU A 200 2.92 -19.92 -18.26
N LYS A 201 2.35 -21.08 -17.87
CA LYS A 201 1.37 -21.79 -18.71
C LYS A 201 0.01 -21.05 -18.65
N PRO A 202 -0.88 -21.26 -19.65
CA PRO A 202 -2.17 -20.59 -19.68
C PRO A 202 -3.00 -20.78 -18.38
N ASP A 203 -3.03 -21.98 -17.82
CA ASP A 203 -3.78 -22.28 -16.61
C ASP A 203 -3.16 -21.61 -15.36
N GLU A 204 -1.81 -21.58 -15.27
CA GLU A 204 -1.11 -20.87 -14.21
C GLU A 204 -1.40 -19.36 -14.28
N LEU A 205 -1.50 -18.81 -15.49
CA LEU A 205 -1.80 -17.40 -15.68
C LEU A 205 -3.24 -17.07 -15.25
N ARG A 206 -4.21 -17.95 -15.54
CA ARG A 206 -5.59 -17.81 -15.04
C ARG A 206 -5.66 -17.89 -13.53
N THR A 207 -5.00 -18.88 -12.94
CA THR A 207 -4.92 -19.04 -11.48
C THR A 207 -4.28 -17.82 -10.82
N LEU A 208 -3.16 -17.34 -11.38
CA LEU A 208 -2.48 -16.17 -10.86
C LEU A 208 -3.36 -14.92 -10.87
N HIS A 209 -4.05 -14.69 -11.99
CA HIS A 209 -5.00 -13.58 -12.12
C HIS A 209 -6.09 -13.63 -11.05
N THR A 210 -6.71 -14.80 -10.85
CA THR A 210 -7.74 -15.00 -9.82
C THR A 210 -7.18 -14.75 -8.42
N GLN A 211 -6.00 -15.31 -8.12
CA GLN A 211 -5.39 -15.19 -6.80
C GLN A 211 -4.88 -13.76 -6.49
N CYS A 212 -4.52 -12.97 -7.49
CA CYS A 212 -4.19 -11.55 -7.28
C CYS A 212 -5.32 -10.76 -6.63
N ASN A 213 -6.57 -11.02 -7.01
CA ASN A 213 -7.72 -10.34 -6.40
C ASN A 213 -8.15 -11.04 -5.10
N GLN A 214 -8.36 -12.36 -5.14
CA GLN A 214 -8.94 -13.11 -4.02
C GLN A 214 -8.13 -12.96 -2.73
N VAL A 215 -6.82 -13.17 -2.77
CA VAL A 215 -5.94 -13.06 -1.60
C VAL A 215 -5.98 -11.66 -0.98
N LEU A 216 -6.08 -10.62 -1.79
CA LEU A 216 -6.09 -9.24 -1.30
C LEU A 216 -7.48 -8.85 -0.75
N VAL A 217 -8.56 -9.32 -1.36
CA VAL A 217 -9.91 -9.12 -0.83
C VAL A 217 -10.05 -9.81 0.53
N GLU A 218 -9.68 -11.09 0.63
CA GLU A 218 -9.70 -11.84 1.90
C GLU A 218 -8.86 -11.16 2.98
N ALA A 219 -7.65 -10.72 2.63
CA ALA A 219 -6.79 -9.99 3.56
C ALA A 219 -7.41 -8.67 4.01
N THR A 220 -8.09 -7.94 3.11
CA THR A 220 -8.79 -6.70 3.46
C THR A 220 -9.90 -6.95 4.47
N GLU A 221 -10.71 -8.00 4.27
CA GLU A 221 -11.79 -8.34 5.21
C GLU A 221 -11.24 -8.76 6.59
N ILE A 222 -10.16 -9.55 6.64
CA ILE A 222 -9.48 -9.89 7.90
C ILE A 222 -8.98 -8.62 8.60
N LEU A 223 -8.36 -7.70 7.87
CA LEU A 223 -7.84 -6.47 8.44
C LEU A 223 -8.95 -5.54 8.93
N LYS A 224 -10.07 -5.44 8.23
CA LYS A 224 -11.26 -4.66 8.67
C LYS A 224 -11.75 -5.10 10.04
N THR A 225 -11.79 -6.41 10.30
CA THR A 225 -12.26 -6.94 11.59
C THR A 225 -11.23 -6.79 12.72
N ARG A 226 -9.92 -6.68 12.40
CA ARG A 226 -8.85 -6.79 13.39
C ARG A 226 -8.13 -5.49 13.73
N ILE A 227 -8.13 -4.49 12.83
CA ILE A 227 -7.38 -3.25 13.04
C ILE A 227 -8.13 -2.27 13.94
N GLY A 228 -9.46 -2.16 13.81
CA GLY A 228 -10.26 -1.22 14.59
C GLY A 228 -9.71 0.21 14.52
N MET A 229 -9.51 0.87 15.66
CA MET A 229 -8.95 2.22 15.74
C MET A 229 -7.42 2.26 15.58
N ASP A 230 -6.75 1.14 15.66
CA ASP A 230 -5.29 1.03 15.60
C ASP A 230 -4.73 1.03 14.17
N ILE A 231 -5.22 1.90 13.30
CA ILE A 231 -4.86 1.96 11.87
C ILE A 231 -3.36 2.07 11.60
N HIS A 232 -2.55 2.43 12.59
CA HIS A 232 -1.10 2.50 12.49
C HIS A 232 -0.41 1.14 12.70
N LYS A 233 -1.11 0.13 13.21
CA LYS A 233 -0.58 -1.19 13.46
C LYS A 233 -0.57 -2.04 12.18
N LYS A 234 0.48 -2.84 12.02
CA LYS A 234 0.60 -3.82 10.95
C LYS A 234 0.26 -5.21 11.48
N VAL A 235 -0.89 -5.72 11.09
CA VAL A 235 -1.33 -7.09 11.42
C VAL A 235 -0.91 -8.01 10.27
N ARG A 236 -0.05 -9.00 10.54
CA ARG A 236 0.55 -9.91 9.53
C ARG A 236 0.58 -11.38 9.95
N ASP A 237 0.18 -11.69 11.16
CA ASP A 237 0.18 -13.04 11.73
C ASP A 237 -0.74 -14.02 10.97
N PHE A 238 -1.77 -13.51 10.30
CA PHE A 238 -2.68 -14.31 9.46
C PHE A 238 -2.08 -14.72 8.10
N LEU A 239 -0.99 -14.12 7.68
CA LEU A 239 -0.31 -14.49 6.44
C LEU A 239 0.18 -15.94 6.52
N GLN A 240 0.14 -16.64 5.39
CA GLN A 240 0.40 -18.08 5.36
C GLN A 240 1.88 -18.42 5.18
N VAL A 241 2.63 -17.63 4.42
CA VAL A 241 4.04 -17.94 4.11
C VAL A 241 4.98 -16.76 4.32
N HIS A 242 4.52 -15.52 4.18
CA HIS A 242 5.42 -14.37 4.27
C HIS A 242 5.99 -14.20 5.68
N ASN A 243 7.33 -14.13 5.78
CA ASN A 243 8.10 -14.10 7.05
C ASN A 243 7.94 -15.35 7.93
N LYS A 244 7.54 -16.49 7.37
CA LYS A 244 7.36 -17.76 8.10
C LYS A 244 8.41 -18.80 7.72
N GLY A 245 9.64 -18.35 7.43
CA GLY A 245 10.75 -19.27 7.12
C GLY A 245 11.01 -20.27 8.24
N GLY A 246 11.06 -21.55 7.90
CA GLY A 246 11.24 -22.66 8.86
C GLY A 246 9.94 -23.19 9.48
N GLU A 247 8.83 -22.42 9.41
CA GLU A 247 7.52 -22.91 9.88
C GLU A 247 6.95 -23.97 8.92
N PRO A 248 6.06 -24.86 9.42
CA PRO A 248 5.38 -25.85 8.58
C PRO A 248 4.44 -25.18 7.59
N CYS A 249 4.49 -25.64 6.35
CA CYS A 249 3.58 -25.18 5.30
C CYS A 249 2.13 -25.57 5.61
N PRO A 250 1.17 -24.64 5.61
CA PRO A 250 -0.22 -24.94 5.93
C PRO A 250 -0.91 -25.87 4.92
N LYS A 251 -0.36 -26.01 3.68
CA LYS A 251 -0.92 -26.90 2.65
C LYS A 251 -0.34 -28.32 2.70
N CYS A 252 0.96 -28.49 2.96
CA CYS A 252 1.61 -29.80 2.81
C CYS A 252 2.45 -30.23 4.01
N GLY A 253 2.55 -29.44 5.06
CA GLY A 253 3.35 -29.73 6.26
C GLY A 253 4.88 -29.59 6.07
N GLY A 254 5.39 -29.45 4.86
CA GLY A 254 6.81 -29.24 4.60
C GLY A 254 7.27 -27.84 5.05
N ASN A 255 8.58 -27.65 5.24
CA ASN A 255 9.10 -26.37 5.74
C ASN A 255 9.02 -25.25 4.69
N ILE A 256 8.55 -24.07 5.12
CA ILE A 256 8.60 -22.84 4.31
C ILE A 256 10.05 -22.41 4.17
N THR A 257 10.47 -22.20 2.93
CA THR A 257 11.79 -21.64 2.60
C THR A 257 11.73 -20.13 2.60
N GLN A 258 12.71 -19.48 3.21
CA GLN A 258 12.86 -18.03 3.19
C GLN A 258 14.23 -17.66 2.66
N LEU A 259 14.24 -16.77 1.67
CA LEU A 259 15.46 -16.24 1.05
C LEU A 259 15.50 -14.73 1.22
N HIS A 260 16.71 -14.21 1.44
CA HIS A 260 16.99 -12.79 1.54
C HIS A 260 17.84 -12.37 0.34
N ALA A 261 17.32 -11.50 -0.50
CA ALA A 261 18.06 -10.94 -1.62
C ALA A 261 17.67 -9.47 -1.84
N ASN A 262 18.67 -8.61 -2.05
CA ASN A 262 18.47 -7.17 -2.33
C ASN A 262 17.53 -6.49 -1.32
N GLN A 263 17.72 -6.74 -0.03
CA GLN A 263 16.91 -6.22 1.08
C GLN A 263 15.42 -6.64 1.02
N ARG A 264 15.10 -7.65 0.24
CA ARG A 264 13.75 -8.22 0.15
C ARG A 264 13.75 -9.66 0.64
N ILE A 265 12.66 -10.03 1.28
CA ILE A 265 12.40 -11.39 1.73
C ILE A 265 11.52 -12.06 0.68
N THR A 266 11.81 -13.30 0.36
CA THR A 266 10.95 -14.17 -0.44
C THR A 266 10.68 -15.44 0.34
N SER A 267 9.43 -15.67 0.70
CA SER A 267 8.98 -16.84 1.44
C SER A 267 8.08 -17.70 0.56
N TYR A 268 8.33 -19.01 0.50
CA TYR A 268 7.61 -19.93 -0.36
C TYR A 268 7.76 -21.36 0.11
N CYS A 269 6.85 -22.25 -0.29
CA CYS A 269 6.95 -23.69 -0.05
C CYS A 269 7.49 -24.40 -1.31
N ARG A 270 8.63 -25.08 -1.20
CA ARG A 270 9.24 -25.80 -2.35
C ARG A 270 8.34 -26.91 -2.90
N ASN A 271 7.55 -27.58 -2.04
CA ASN A 271 6.67 -28.64 -2.46
C ASN A 271 5.42 -28.13 -3.17
N CYS A 272 4.78 -27.07 -2.62
CA CYS A 272 3.56 -26.50 -3.19
C CYS A 272 3.82 -25.56 -4.37
N GLN A 273 5.04 -25.02 -4.47
CA GLN A 273 5.45 -24.07 -5.50
C GLN A 273 6.69 -24.61 -6.25
N PRO A 274 6.55 -25.76 -6.95
CA PRO A 274 7.69 -26.41 -7.59
C PRO A 274 8.29 -25.51 -8.68
N GLY A 275 9.61 -25.55 -8.81
CA GLY A 275 10.36 -24.81 -9.83
C GLY A 275 11.85 -25.01 -9.65
N LEU A 276 12.58 -24.95 -10.75
CA LEU A 276 14.04 -24.97 -10.72
C LEU A 276 14.54 -23.64 -10.17
N LEU A 277 15.36 -23.67 -9.12
CA LEU A 277 16.26 -22.57 -8.79
C LEU A 277 17.31 -22.58 -9.90
N ILE A 278 17.17 -21.70 -10.88
CA ILE A 278 18.23 -21.49 -11.87
C ILE A 278 19.37 -20.82 -11.10
N ARG A 279 20.38 -21.61 -10.70
CA ARG A 279 21.68 -21.07 -10.35
C ARG A 279 22.36 -20.68 -11.67
N ASN A 280 22.51 -19.38 -11.91
CA ASN A 280 23.50 -18.90 -12.85
C ASN A 280 24.87 -19.05 -12.22
#